data_ecb6121dc263132b4bc4b0c57e91b2af
#
_entry.id   ecb6121dc263132b4bc4b0c57e91b2af
#
_cell.length_a   1.000
_cell.length_b   1.000
_cell.length_c   1.000
_cell.angle_alpha   90.00
_cell.angle_beta   90.00
_cell.angle_gamma   90.00
#
_symmetry.space_group_name_H-M   'P 1'
#
loop_
_entity.id
_entity.type
_entity.pdbx_description
1 polymer ?
#
loop_
_entity_poly.entity_id
_entity_poly.type
_entity_poly.pdbx_seq_one_letter_code
_entity_poly.pdbx_strand_id
1 'polypeptide(L)'
;MTLQIAKLSSGYRQRSVLQQITLPPIAPGSLVALIGPNGVGKSTLVRSLAGLQPASGQITLDGDALAALSPRERQRRVAYLPQTLPQATSLIVYEMLLGAAYLSGETVQAQITAAIARVADSLGITELMLRRLSELSGGQRQMVGLAQVLVRQAPLLLLDEPTSALDLRWQLNVLEVVRSYVRERQAIALVASHDLNLALRFADQVIMLAPGGDCRTGEPLQMVTPDSLQTCYGVRGRVETCSLGYPVVLVDGVAEQ
;
A
#
# COMPACT_ATOMS: atom_id res chain seq x y z
N MET A 1 -16.39 -4.34 -7.49
CA MET A 1 -15.92 -3.26 -6.56
C MET A 1 -14.93 -2.39 -7.31
N THR A 2 -15.00 -1.05 -7.20
CA THR A 2 -14.15 -0.13 -7.97
C THR A 2 -13.79 1.05 -7.09
N LEU A 3 -12.53 1.47 -7.08
CA LEU A 3 -12.09 2.71 -6.43
C LEU A 3 -12.03 3.83 -7.45
N GLN A 4 -12.68 4.96 -7.17
CA GLN A 4 -12.65 6.17 -7.99
C GLN A 4 -12.16 7.36 -7.18
N ILE A 5 -11.32 8.17 -7.79
CA ILE A 5 -10.74 9.39 -7.19
C ILE A 5 -10.94 10.53 -8.19
N ALA A 6 -11.66 11.57 -7.79
CA ALA A 6 -11.94 12.71 -8.64
C ALA A 6 -11.64 14.03 -7.91
N LYS A 7 -10.79 14.87 -8.53
CA LYS A 7 -10.41 16.20 -8.07
C LYS A 7 -9.93 16.24 -6.63
N LEU A 8 -9.18 15.20 -6.20
CA LEU A 8 -8.64 15.11 -4.85
C LEU A 8 -7.56 16.16 -4.63
N SER A 9 -7.75 16.99 -3.61
CA SER A 9 -6.72 17.92 -3.15
C SER A 9 -6.52 17.74 -1.65
N SER A 10 -5.26 17.72 -1.21
CA SER A 10 -4.88 17.52 0.19
C SER A 10 -3.52 18.17 0.49
N GLY A 11 -3.27 18.48 1.76
CA GLY A 11 -2.02 19.08 2.18
C GLY A 11 -1.96 19.29 3.69
N TYR A 12 -0.95 20.02 4.15
CA TYR A 12 -0.70 20.31 5.55
C TYR A 12 -0.75 21.82 5.81
N ARG A 13 -1.61 22.27 6.72
CA ARG A 13 -1.80 23.67 7.07
C ARG A 13 -2.03 24.53 5.80
N GLN A 14 -1.05 25.39 5.45
CA GLN A 14 -1.13 26.31 4.29
C GLN A 14 -0.46 25.76 3.03
N ARG A 15 0.16 24.55 3.08
CA ARG A 15 0.86 23.94 1.93
C ARG A 15 -0.01 22.88 1.30
N SER A 16 -0.51 23.14 0.08
CA SER A 16 -1.12 22.12 -0.75
C SER A 16 -0.03 21.14 -1.26
N VAL A 17 -0.25 19.84 -1.11
CA VAL A 17 0.66 18.78 -1.55
C VAL A 17 0.10 18.07 -2.77
N LEU A 18 -1.20 17.77 -2.75
CA LEU A 18 -1.92 17.16 -3.85
C LEU A 18 -2.93 18.18 -4.38
N GLN A 19 -3.01 18.34 -5.70
CA GLN A 19 -3.89 19.32 -6.33
C GLN A 19 -4.69 18.66 -7.45
N GLN A 20 -6.02 18.63 -7.27
CA GLN A 20 -6.98 18.18 -8.28
C GLN A 20 -6.69 16.80 -8.90
N ILE A 21 -6.11 15.88 -8.12
CA ILE A 21 -5.79 14.52 -8.59
C ILE A 21 -7.07 13.81 -9.03
N THR A 22 -7.10 13.37 -10.27
CA THR A 22 -8.17 12.54 -10.83
C THR A 22 -7.53 11.31 -11.46
N LEU A 23 -7.99 10.13 -11.06
CA LEU A 23 -7.49 8.85 -11.57
C LEU A 23 -8.60 8.11 -12.31
N PRO A 24 -8.26 7.33 -13.34
CA PRO A 24 -9.18 6.34 -13.90
C PRO A 24 -9.66 5.38 -12.81
N PRO A 25 -10.86 4.80 -12.97
CA PRO A 25 -11.37 3.81 -12.03
C PRO A 25 -10.40 2.63 -11.88
N ILE A 26 -10.05 2.30 -10.64
CA ILE A 26 -9.20 1.15 -10.32
C ILE A 26 -10.09 -0.07 -10.14
N ALA A 27 -9.81 -1.12 -10.90
CA ALA A 27 -10.57 -2.35 -10.91
C ALA A 27 -10.30 -3.24 -9.67
N PRO A 28 -11.25 -4.11 -9.29
CA PRO A 28 -11.02 -5.11 -8.25
C PRO A 28 -9.94 -6.12 -8.69
N GLY A 29 -9.30 -6.75 -7.71
CA GLY A 29 -8.22 -7.70 -7.93
C GLY A 29 -6.87 -7.05 -8.30
N SER A 30 -6.77 -5.72 -8.22
CA SER A 30 -5.58 -4.96 -8.66
C SER A 30 -4.64 -4.63 -7.51
N LEU A 31 -3.34 -4.87 -7.72
CA LEU A 31 -2.25 -4.29 -6.96
C LEU A 31 -1.74 -3.05 -7.69
N VAL A 32 -1.90 -1.88 -7.09
CA VAL A 32 -1.50 -0.60 -7.66
C VAL A 32 -0.28 -0.06 -6.93
N ALA A 33 0.82 0.16 -7.63
CA ALA A 33 1.99 0.81 -7.05
C ALA A 33 1.86 2.34 -7.15
N LEU A 34 2.02 3.02 -6.02
CA LEU A 34 2.14 4.46 -5.95
C LEU A 34 3.62 4.84 -5.84
N ILE A 35 4.19 5.37 -6.91
CA ILE A 35 5.61 5.70 -7.03
C ILE A 35 5.83 7.21 -7.19
N GLY A 36 7.06 7.63 -7.00
CA GLY A 36 7.51 9.01 -7.11
C GLY A 36 8.60 9.32 -6.10
N PRO A 37 9.31 10.45 -6.23
CA PRO A 37 10.39 10.81 -5.33
C PRO A 37 9.92 11.04 -3.88
N ASN A 38 10.88 11.11 -2.96
CA ASN A 38 10.56 11.38 -1.56
C ASN A 38 9.95 12.78 -1.40
N GLY A 39 8.94 12.89 -0.53
CA GLY A 39 8.26 14.16 -0.25
C GLY A 39 7.25 14.62 -1.30
N VAL A 40 7.03 13.87 -2.39
CA VAL A 40 6.12 14.25 -3.49
C VAL A 40 4.64 14.15 -3.11
N GLY A 41 4.29 13.44 -2.02
CA GLY A 41 2.91 13.33 -1.55
C GLY A 41 2.33 11.92 -1.53
N LYS A 42 3.14 10.86 -1.72
CA LYS A 42 2.68 9.46 -1.66
C LYS A 42 1.91 9.15 -0.37
N SER A 43 2.53 9.36 0.78
CA SER A 43 1.90 9.15 2.09
C SER A 43 0.71 10.09 2.32
N THR A 44 0.73 11.30 1.75
CA THR A 44 -0.42 12.23 1.82
C THR A 44 -1.61 11.65 1.08
N LEU A 45 -1.42 11.10 -0.13
CA LEU A 45 -2.47 10.45 -0.89
C LEU A 45 -3.04 9.24 -0.13
N VAL A 46 -2.17 8.34 0.34
CA VAL A 46 -2.58 7.14 1.09
C VAL A 46 -3.36 7.52 2.36
N ARG A 47 -2.88 8.51 3.13
CA ARG A 47 -3.57 9.00 4.34
C ARG A 47 -4.90 9.69 4.03
N SER A 48 -4.99 10.42 2.92
CA SER A 48 -6.25 11.04 2.49
C SER A 48 -7.29 9.98 2.15
N LEU A 49 -6.92 8.92 1.43
CA LEU A 49 -7.77 7.77 1.14
C LEU A 49 -8.18 7.03 2.41
N ALA A 50 -7.29 6.89 3.38
CA ALA A 50 -7.57 6.32 4.69
C ALA A 50 -8.48 7.21 5.56
N GLY A 51 -8.66 8.49 5.21
CA GLY A 51 -9.40 9.48 5.99
C GLY A 51 -8.66 10.00 7.22
N LEU A 52 -7.35 9.84 7.24
CA LEU A 52 -6.46 10.29 8.29
C LEU A 52 -5.86 11.67 8.00
N GLN A 53 -6.02 12.15 6.76
CA GLN A 53 -5.60 13.46 6.30
C GLN A 53 -6.81 14.17 5.67
N PRO A 54 -7.13 15.42 6.05
CA PRO A 54 -8.18 16.20 5.41
C PRO A 54 -7.93 16.33 3.90
N ALA A 55 -8.97 16.11 3.12
CA ALA A 55 -8.92 16.22 1.68
C ALA A 55 -10.25 16.75 1.13
N SER A 56 -10.19 17.47 0.02
CA SER A 56 -11.35 17.83 -0.79
C SER A 56 -11.40 16.98 -2.06
N GLY A 57 -12.52 16.99 -2.76
CA GLY A 57 -12.78 16.13 -3.92
C GLY A 57 -13.61 14.91 -3.55
N GLN A 58 -13.70 13.94 -4.46
CA GLN A 58 -14.54 12.77 -4.28
C GLN A 58 -13.67 11.51 -4.28
N ILE A 59 -13.89 10.65 -3.29
CA ILE A 59 -13.32 9.31 -3.20
C ILE A 59 -14.49 8.36 -2.99
N THR A 60 -14.72 7.47 -3.96
CA THR A 60 -15.78 6.46 -3.87
C THR A 60 -15.19 5.06 -3.96
N LEU A 61 -15.74 4.16 -3.15
CA LEU A 61 -15.45 2.74 -3.20
C LEU A 61 -16.74 1.99 -3.44
N ASP A 62 -16.85 1.37 -4.60
CA ASP A 62 -18.07 0.67 -5.07
C ASP A 62 -19.32 1.57 -5.12
N GLY A 63 -19.11 2.82 -5.52
CA GLY A 63 -20.16 3.84 -5.60
C GLY A 63 -20.42 4.61 -4.30
N ASP A 64 -20.00 4.10 -3.16
CA ASP A 64 -20.19 4.77 -1.88
C ASP A 64 -19.07 5.78 -1.61
N ALA A 65 -19.45 7.02 -1.28
CA ALA A 65 -18.49 8.05 -0.92
C ALA A 65 -17.84 7.74 0.43
N LEU A 66 -16.52 7.56 0.45
CA LEU A 66 -15.79 7.22 1.69
C LEU A 66 -15.96 8.30 2.77
N ALA A 67 -16.16 9.56 2.39
CA ALA A 67 -16.37 10.64 3.33
C ALA A 67 -17.73 10.57 4.07
N ALA A 68 -18.72 9.90 3.48
CA ALA A 68 -20.06 9.75 4.05
C ALA A 68 -20.19 8.54 4.98
N LEU A 69 -19.20 7.64 4.97
CA LEU A 69 -19.22 6.45 5.82
C LEU A 69 -18.99 6.81 7.29
N SER A 70 -19.71 6.12 8.17
CA SER A 70 -19.41 6.15 9.59
C SER A 70 -17.98 5.62 9.85
N PRO A 71 -17.33 5.99 10.96
CA PRO A 71 -15.99 5.48 11.29
C PRO A 71 -15.91 3.94 11.29
N ARG A 72 -16.95 3.28 11.77
CA ARG A 72 -17.03 1.80 11.84
C ARG A 72 -17.14 1.18 10.44
N GLU A 73 -17.97 1.73 9.56
CA GLU A 73 -18.11 1.27 8.17
C GLU A 73 -16.81 1.51 7.40
N ARG A 74 -16.20 2.67 7.58
CA ARG A 74 -14.91 2.98 6.96
C ARG A 74 -13.82 2.00 7.39
N GLN A 75 -13.74 1.67 8.69
CA GLN A 75 -12.80 0.68 9.20
C GLN A 75 -13.00 -0.72 8.61
N ARG A 76 -14.22 -1.11 8.28
CA ARG A 76 -14.49 -2.37 7.59
C ARG A 76 -14.09 -2.37 6.13
N ARG A 77 -14.13 -1.22 5.48
CA ARG A 77 -13.86 -1.09 4.03
C ARG A 77 -12.43 -0.73 3.70
N VAL A 78 -11.74 -0.05 4.60
CA VAL A 78 -10.38 0.46 4.37
C VAL A 78 -9.45 -0.01 5.48
N ALA A 79 -8.41 -0.75 5.10
CA ALA A 79 -7.33 -1.12 6.00
C ALA A 79 -6.05 -0.36 5.62
N TYR A 80 -5.41 0.27 6.59
CA TYR A 80 -4.24 1.10 6.39
C TYR A 80 -3.05 0.58 7.20
N LEU A 81 -1.91 0.42 6.53
CA LEU A 81 -0.60 0.17 7.12
C LEU A 81 0.23 1.45 7.03
N PRO A 82 0.57 2.11 8.14
CA PRO A 82 1.44 3.28 8.13
C PRO A 82 2.91 2.89 7.92
N GLN A 83 3.69 3.80 7.36
CA GLN A 83 5.15 3.65 7.22
C GLN A 83 5.84 3.45 8.58
N THR A 84 5.43 4.23 9.58
CA THR A 84 5.93 4.09 10.96
C THR A 84 4.86 3.42 11.80
N LEU A 85 5.16 2.22 12.28
CA LEU A 85 4.26 1.50 13.16
C LEU A 85 4.18 2.17 14.55
N PRO A 86 3.02 2.09 15.22
CA PRO A 86 2.89 2.53 16.61
C PRO A 86 3.93 1.89 17.51
N GLN A 87 4.22 2.55 18.65
CA GLN A 87 5.13 2.00 19.64
C GLN A 87 4.70 0.61 20.08
N ALA A 88 5.68 -0.25 20.29
CA ALA A 88 5.45 -1.60 20.77
C ALA A 88 4.77 -1.60 22.14
N THR A 89 3.74 -2.41 22.27
CA THR A 89 2.97 -2.60 23.50
C THR A 89 3.33 -3.94 24.17
N SER A 90 2.80 -4.18 25.37
CA SER A 90 2.92 -5.47 26.07
C SER A 90 2.01 -6.57 25.52
N LEU A 91 1.13 -6.24 24.55
CA LEU A 91 0.26 -7.23 23.90
C LEU A 91 1.11 -8.26 23.14
N ILE A 92 0.65 -9.50 23.12
CA ILE A 92 1.18 -10.51 22.23
C ILE A 92 0.59 -10.34 20.82
N VAL A 93 1.32 -10.85 19.82
CA VAL A 93 0.92 -10.76 18.39
C VAL A 93 -0.50 -11.29 18.18
N TYR A 94 -0.84 -12.44 18.77
CA TYR A 94 -2.17 -13.04 18.63
C TYR A 94 -3.30 -12.10 19.11
N GLU A 95 -3.15 -11.48 20.26
CA GLU A 95 -4.15 -10.54 20.81
C GLU A 95 -4.36 -9.34 19.88
N MET A 96 -3.26 -8.81 19.32
CA MET A 96 -3.33 -7.70 18.38
C MET A 96 -4.05 -8.10 17.09
N LEU A 97 -3.75 -9.28 16.53
CA LEU A 97 -4.42 -9.77 15.33
C LEU A 97 -5.88 -10.11 15.59
N LEU A 98 -6.21 -10.65 16.78
CA LEU A 98 -7.57 -10.93 17.18
C LEU A 98 -8.40 -9.63 17.26
N GLY A 99 -7.87 -8.58 17.89
CA GLY A 99 -8.52 -7.27 17.94
C GLY A 99 -8.74 -6.68 16.54
N ALA A 100 -7.78 -6.83 15.64
CA ALA A 100 -7.92 -6.38 14.27
C ALA A 100 -8.94 -7.19 13.46
N ALA A 101 -8.98 -8.50 13.66
CA ALA A 101 -9.91 -9.38 12.96
C ALA A 101 -11.38 -9.06 13.28
N TYR A 102 -11.70 -8.66 14.51
CA TYR A 102 -13.06 -8.21 14.87
C TYR A 102 -13.53 -6.98 14.07
N LEU A 103 -12.63 -6.18 13.53
CA LEU A 103 -12.99 -5.05 12.68
C LEU A 103 -13.55 -5.48 11.30
N SER A 104 -13.34 -6.74 10.88
CA SER A 104 -13.95 -7.29 9.67
C SER A 104 -15.47 -7.34 9.75
N GLY A 105 -16.00 -7.43 10.96
CA GLY A 105 -17.42 -7.65 11.24
C GLY A 105 -17.78 -9.13 11.38
N GLU A 106 -16.81 -10.04 11.23
CA GLU A 106 -16.99 -11.46 11.50
C GLU A 106 -17.19 -11.67 13.01
N THR A 107 -18.13 -12.54 13.38
CA THR A 107 -18.49 -12.82 14.77
C THR A 107 -18.25 -14.28 15.15
N VAL A 108 -18.04 -15.16 14.18
CA VAL A 108 -17.82 -16.58 14.41
C VAL A 108 -16.34 -16.80 14.79
N GLN A 109 -16.11 -17.16 16.04
CA GLN A 109 -14.76 -17.33 16.60
C GLN A 109 -13.87 -18.29 15.77
N ALA A 110 -14.43 -19.39 15.29
CA ALA A 110 -13.70 -20.35 14.47
C ALA A 110 -13.21 -19.73 13.14
N GLN A 111 -14.01 -18.87 12.50
CA GLN A 111 -13.64 -18.17 11.27
C GLN A 111 -12.56 -17.11 11.51
N ILE A 112 -12.65 -16.38 12.63
CA ILE A 112 -11.64 -15.43 13.07
C ILE A 112 -10.30 -16.14 13.29
N THR A 113 -10.29 -17.21 14.07
CA THR A 113 -9.08 -17.99 14.34
C THR A 113 -8.47 -18.56 13.06
N ALA A 114 -9.29 -19.10 12.17
CA ALA A 114 -8.83 -19.62 10.88
C ALA A 114 -8.24 -18.51 9.97
N ALA A 115 -8.83 -17.31 9.99
CA ALA A 115 -8.29 -16.17 9.23
C ALA A 115 -6.94 -15.73 9.77
N ILE A 116 -6.78 -15.63 11.10
CA ILE A 116 -5.51 -15.31 11.74
C ILE A 116 -4.46 -16.35 11.40
N ALA A 117 -4.76 -17.65 11.52
CA ALA A 117 -3.82 -18.73 11.22
C ALA A 117 -3.35 -18.69 9.76
N ARG A 118 -4.27 -18.52 8.79
CA ARG A 118 -3.91 -18.40 7.36
C ARG A 118 -2.99 -17.22 7.08
N VAL A 119 -3.29 -16.05 7.65
CA VAL A 119 -2.45 -14.86 7.45
C VAL A 119 -1.08 -15.05 8.11
N ALA A 120 -1.03 -15.61 9.32
CA ALA A 120 0.22 -15.87 10.02
C ALA A 120 1.12 -16.85 9.24
N ASP A 121 0.53 -17.90 8.67
CA ASP A 121 1.23 -18.88 7.86
C ASP A 121 1.76 -18.26 6.55
N SER A 122 0.90 -17.55 5.80
CA SER A 122 1.29 -16.91 4.53
C SER A 122 2.43 -15.90 4.68
N LEU A 123 2.47 -15.19 5.81
CA LEU A 123 3.53 -14.24 6.14
C LEU A 123 4.71 -14.88 6.89
N GLY A 124 4.67 -16.18 7.22
CA GLY A 124 5.74 -16.86 7.95
C GLY A 124 5.97 -16.34 9.36
N ILE A 125 4.92 -15.87 10.04
CA ILE A 125 4.99 -15.30 11.39
C ILE A 125 4.32 -16.18 12.46
N THR A 126 3.99 -17.41 12.14
CA THR A 126 3.28 -18.31 13.07
C THR A 126 4.03 -18.49 14.40
N GLU A 127 5.36 -18.57 14.36
CA GLU A 127 6.21 -18.70 15.57
C GLU A 127 6.22 -17.40 16.43
N LEU A 128 5.78 -16.27 15.89
CA LEU A 128 5.74 -14.99 16.60
C LEU A 128 4.44 -14.79 17.38
N MET A 129 3.42 -15.64 17.18
CA MET A 129 2.05 -15.41 17.67
C MET A 129 1.96 -15.21 19.18
N LEU A 130 2.81 -15.88 19.96
CA LEU A 130 2.84 -15.77 21.43
C LEU A 130 3.93 -14.78 21.94
N ARG A 131 4.69 -14.15 21.04
CA ARG A 131 5.67 -13.13 21.43
C ARG A 131 5.01 -11.79 21.67
N ARG A 132 5.59 -11.00 22.56
CA ARG A 132 5.18 -9.61 22.80
C ARG A 132 5.68 -8.72 21.66
N LEU A 133 4.88 -7.72 21.29
CA LEU A 133 5.28 -6.75 20.26
C LEU A 133 6.59 -6.02 20.58
N SER A 134 6.88 -5.82 21.87
CA SER A 134 8.12 -5.20 22.33
C SER A 134 9.38 -6.05 22.11
N GLU A 135 9.23 -7.37 21.90
CA GLU A 135 10.32 -8.32 21.69
C GLU A 135 10.68 -8.50 20.20
N LEU A 136 9.88 -7.93 19.31
CA LEU A 136 10.04 -8.10 17.87
C LEU A 136 11.08 -7.15 17.29
N SER A 137 11.85 -7.64 16.31
CA SER A 137 12.68 -6.78 15.47
C SER A 137 11.84 -5.82 14.62
N GLY A 138 12.46 -4.81 14.00
CA GLY A 138 11.77 -3.87 13.11
C GLY A 138 11.05 -4.58 11.95
N GLY A 139 11.72 -5.51 11.27
CA GLY A 139 11.13 -6.29 10.18
C GLY A 139 9.99 -7.21 10.66
N GLN A 140 10.15 -7.88 11.81
CA GLN A 140 9.07 -8.68 12.39
C GLN A 140 7.84 -7.85 12.73
N ARG A 141 8.02 -6.65 13.31
CA ARG A 141 6.92 -5.73 13.56
C ARG A 141 6.21 -5.31 12.27
N GLN A 142 6.98 -5.07 11.20
CA GLN A 142 6.42 -4.74 9.88
C GLN A 142 5.54 -5.87 9.35
N MET A 143 6.00 -7.12 9.44
CA MET A 143 5.24 -8.30 9.04
C MET A 143 3.95 -8.46 9.88
N VAL A 144 4.04 -8.26 11.17
CA VAL A 144 2.87 -8.29 12.09
C VAL A 144 1.91 -7.15 11.80
N GLY A 145 2.40 -5.94 11.48
CA GLY A 145 1.59 -4.81 11.03
C GLY A 145 0.83 -5.11 9.74
N LEU A 146 1.48 -5.77 8.77
CA LEU A 146 0.81 -6.22 7.56
C LEU A 146 -0.23 -7.31 7.87
N ALA A 147 0.08 -8.28 8.73
CA ALA A 147 -0.88 -9.28 9.18
C ALA A 147 -2.12 -8.62 9.79
N GLN A 148 -1.95 -7.58 10.59
CA GLN A 148 -3.04 -6.80 11.17
C GLN A 148 -3.96 -6.17 10.10
N VAL A 149 -3.39 -5.73 8.98
CA VAL A 149 -4.18 -5.21 7.84
C VAL A 149 -4.93 -6.34 7.14
N LEU A 150 -4.27 -7.47 6.85
CA LEU A 150 -4.84 -8.58 6.08
C LEU A 150 -5.95 -9.33 6.82
N VAL A 151 -5.83 -9.54 8.15
CA VAL A 151 -6.87 -10.23 8.94
C VAL A 151 -8.18 -9.45 8.99
N ARG A 152 -8.18 -8.14 8.74
CA ARG A 152 -9.38 -7.30 8.67
C ARG A 152 -10.26 -7.59 7.46
N GLN A 153 -9.73 -8.26 6.46
CA GLN A 153 -10.42 -8.63 5.23
C GLN A 153 -11.08 -7.45 4.50
N ALA A 154 -10.49 -6.27 4.62
CA ALA A 154 -11.00 -5.07 3.98
C ALA A 154 -10.87 -5.13 2.45
N PRO A 155 -11.84 -4.60 1.70
CA PRO A 155 -11.76 -4.55 0.24
C PRO A 155 -10.75 -3.54 -0.31
N LEU A 156 -10.33 -2.53 0.46
CA LEU A 156 -9.28 -1.59 0.10
C LEU A 156 -8.14 -1.65 1.10
N LEU A 157 -6.96 -2.04 0.62
CA LEU A 157 -5.71 -2.01 1.38
C LEU A 157 -4.89 -0.78 0.96
N LEU A 158 -4.47 0.01 1.93
CA LEU A 158 -3.61 1.18 1.77
C LEU A 158 -2.32 0.92 2.53
N LEU A 159 -1.23 0.68 1.80
CA LEU A 159 0.05 0.26 2.36
C LEU A 159 1.11 1.34 2.09
N ASP A 160 1.58 1.99 3.15
CA ASP A 160 2.58 3.06 3.07
C ASP A 160 3.97 2.47 3.35
N GLU A 161 4.72 2.19 2.29
CA GLU A 161 6.06 1.58 2.30
C GLU A 161 6.14 0.25 3.09
N PRO A 162 5.32 -0.76 2.75
CA PRO A 162 5.24 -2.00 3.53
C PRO A 162 6.53 -2.82 3.54
N THR A 163 7.47 -2.54 2.65
CA THR A 163 8.70 -3.31 2.45
C THR A 163 9.97 -2.62 2.95
N SER A 164 9.89 -1.36 3.40
CA SER A 164 11.08 -0.52 3.69
C SER A 164 12.00 -1.03 4.81
N ALA A 165 11.48 -1.80 5.77
CA ALA A 165 12.23 -2.36 6.89
C ALA A 165 12.59 -3.85 6.72
N LEU A 166 12.38 -4.42 5.52
CA LEU A 166 12.52 -5.84 5.25
C LEU A 166 13.73 -6.14 4.36
N ASP A 167 14.33 -7.31 4.56
CA ASP A 167 15.30 -7.85 3.62
C ASP A 167 14.64 -8.33 2.32
N LEU A 168 15.45 -8.61 1.30
CA LEU A 168 14.98 -8.95 -0.04
C LEU A 168 13.99 -10.13 -0.07
N ARG A 169 14.22 -11.15 0.75
CA ARG A 169 13.33 -12.32 0.82
C ARG A 169 11.94 -11.91 1.29
N TRP A 170 11.88 -11.16 2.38
CA TRP A 170 10.62 -10.73 2.97
C TRP A 170 9.90 -9.66 2.15
N GLN A 171 10.63 -8.79 1.45
CA GLN A 171 10.05 -7.85 0.49
C GLN A 171 9.25 -8.58 -0.60
N LEU A 172 9.84 -9.63 -1.19
CA LEU A 172 9.17 -10.44 -2.20
C LEU A 172 7.96 -11.17 -1.62
N ASN A 173 8.12 -11.82 -0.46
CA ASN A 173 7.02 -12.55 0.19
C ASN A 173 5.82 -11.64 0.48
N VAL A 174 6.06 -10.46 1.04
CA VAL A 174 5.01 -9.47 1.34
C VAL A 174 4.20 -9.10 0.10
N LEU A 175 4.88 -8.80 -1.01
CA LEU A 175 4.19 -8.39 -2.23
C LEU A 175 3.45 -9.55 -2.91
N GLU A 176 3.99 -10.77 -2.82
CA GLU A 176 3.28 -11.98 -3.28
C GLU A 176 2.02 -12.25 -2.46
N VAL A 177 2.11 -12.14 -1.13
CA VAL A 177 0.95 -12.32 -0.25
C VAL A 177 -0.10 -11.26 -0.51
N VAL A 178 0.28 -9.98 -0.66
CA VAL A 178 -0.66 -8.90 -1.00
C VAL A 178 -1.30 -9.14 -2.37
N ARG A 179 -0.52 -9.55 -3.38
CA ARG A 179 -1.03 -9.85 -4.72
C ARG A 179 -2.01 -11.02 -4.72
N SER A 180 -1.70 -12.09 -4.00
CA SER A 180 -2.61 -13.23 -3.84
C SER A 180 -3.90 -12.81 -3.13
N TYR A 181 -3.77 -12.04 -2.05
CA TYR A 181 -4.91 -11.51 -1.32
C TYR A 181 -5.86 -10.69 -2.21
N VAL A 182 -5.34 -9.73 -3.00
CA VAL A 182 -6.22 -8.89 -3.84
C VAL A 182 -6.91 -9.70 -4.93
N ARG A 183 -6.24 -10.69 -5.49
CA ARG A 183 -6.80 -11.57 -6.52
C ARG A 183 -7.88 -12.50 -5.97
N GLU A 184 -7.62 -13.17 -4.87
CA GLU A 184 -8.55 -14.11 -4.24
C GLU A 184 -9.81 -13.42 -3.73
N ARG A 185 -9.67 -12.22 -3.16
CA ARG A 185 -10.76 -11.46 -2.55
C ARG A 185 -11.37 -10.41 -3.45
N GLN A 186 -10.85 -10.25 -4.66
CA GLN A 186 -11.23 -9.14 -5.55
C GLN A 186 -11.13 -7.78 -4.85
N ALA A 187 -10.10 -7.65 -3.99
CA ALA A 187 -9.77 -6.42 -3.28
C ALA A 187 -8.92 -5.49 -4.15
N ILE A 188 -8.65 -4.28 -3.69
CA ILE A 188 -7.68 -3.35 -4.26
C ILE A 188 -6.59 -3.09 -3.22
N ALA A 189 -5.32 -3.18 -3.61
CA ALA A 189 -4.21 -2.72 -2.79
C ALA A 189 -3.51 -1.53 -3.46
N LEU A 190 -3.40 -0.41 -2.74
CA LEU A 190 -2.56 0.72 -3.12
C LEU A 190 -1.28 0.67 -2.26
N VAL A 191 -0.15 0.45 -2.89
CA VAL A 191 1.16 0.26 -2.25
C VAL A 191 2.07 1.44 -2.59
N ALA A 192 2.31 2.33 -1.64
CA ALA A 192 3.35 3.34 -1.81
C ALA A 192 4.72 2.68 -1.71
N SER A 193 5.57 2.91 -2.71
CA SER A 193 6.90 2.33 -2.80
C SER A 193 7.90 3.34 -3.35
N HIS A 194 9.14 3.23 -2.91
CA HIS A 194 10.28 3.89 -3.53
C HIS A 194 11.09 2.95 -4.42
N ASP A 195 10.82 1.65 -4.39
CA ASP A 195 11.48 0.63 -5.21
C ASP A 195 10.72 0.44 -6.53
N LEU A 196 11.32 0.92 -7.61
CA LEU A 196 10.76 0.82 -8.96
C LEU A 196 10.78 -0.61 -9.49
N ASN A 197 11.78 -1.42 -9.11
CA ASN A 197 11.87 -2.80 -9.57
C ASN A 197 10.76 -3.67 -8.96
N LEU A 198 10.46 -3.47 -7.68
CA LEU A 198 9.32 -4.12 -7.05
C LEU A 198 7.98 -3.66 -7.66
N ALA A 199 7.84 -2.36 -7.96
CA ALA A 199 6.65 -1.84 -8.62
C ALA A 199 6.47 -2.47 -10.02
N LEU A 200 7.51 -2.52 -10.84
CA LEU A 200 7.49 -3.14 -12.16
C LEU A 200 7.17 -4.63 -12.13
N ARG A 201 7.59 -5.34 -11.08
CA ARG A 201 7.44 -6.78 -10.97
C ARG A 201 6.07 -7.21 -10.47
N PHE A 202 5.46 -6.44 -9.57
CA PHE A 202 4.28 -6.88 -8.83
C PHE A 202 3.00 -6.12 -9.15
N ALA A 203 3.10 -4.85 -9.59
CA ALA A 203 1.93 -4.03 -9.82
C ALA A 203 1.23 -4.36 -11.14
N ASP A 204 -0.09 -4.34 -11.12
CA ASP A 204 -0.94 -4.40 -12.31
C ASP A 204 -1.09 -3.00 -12.92
N GLN A 205 -0.98 -1.96 -12.10
CA GLN A 205 -1.06 -0.55 -12.49
C GLN A 205 -0.11 0.30 -11.64
N VAL A 206 0.39 1.37 -12.20
CA VAL A 206 1.23 2.37 -11.51
C VAL A 206 0.52 3.72 -11.48
N ILE A 207 0.55 4.36 -10.32
CA ILE A 207 0.27 5.79 -10.15
C ILE A 207 1.61 6.46 -9.86
N MET A 208 2.04 7.37 -10.73
CA MET A 208 3.28 8.14 -10.57
C MET A 208 2.95 9.56 -10.17
N LEU A 209 3.44 9.96 -9.00
CA LEU A 209 3.42 11.35 -8.56
C LEU A 209 4.74 12.02 -8.90
N ALA A 210 4.67 13.12 -9.64
CA ALA A 210 5.83 13.91 -10.02
C ALA A 210 5.91 15.23 -9.21
N PRO A 211 7.10 15.85 -9.10
CA PRO A 211 7.23 17.19 -8.56
C PRO A 211 6.32 18.18 -9.28
N GLY A 212 5.76 19.15 -8.54
CA GLY A 212 4.80 20.10 -9.12
C GLY A 212 3.33 19.64 -9.08
N GLY A 213 3.06 18.44 -8.58
CA GLY A 213 1.69 17.92 -8.40
C GLY A 213 1.13 17.18 -9.61
N ASP A 214 1.96 16.91 -10.64
CA ASP A 214 1.57 16.07 -11.76
C ASP A 214 1.36 14.62 -11.29
N CYS A 215 0.29 14.00 -11.78
CA CYS A 215 -0.10 12.65 -11.44
C CYS A 215 -0.48 11.89 -12.71
N ARG A 216 0.26 10.83 -12.99
CA ARG A 216 0.04 9.98 -14.16
C ARG A 216 -0.25 8.55 -13.71
N THR A 217 -0.98 7.81 -14.53
CA THR A 217 -1.31 6.41 -14.26
C THR A 217 -1.32 5.59 -15.53
N GLY A 218 -0.93 4.34 -15.43
CA GLY A 218 -0.87 3.41 -16.56
C GLY A 218 -0.25 2.08 -16.18
N GLU A 219 0.03 1.27 -17.18
CA GLU A 219 0.77 0.03 -17.01
C GLU A 219 2.22 0.30 -16.56
N PRO A 220 2.82 -0.57 -15.72
CA PRO A 220 4.14 -0.33 -15.14
C PRO A 220 5.22 0.05 -16.17
N LEU A 221 5.32 -0.68 -17.30
CA LEU A 221 6.31 -0.43 -18.35
C LEU A 221 6.06 0.85 -19.17
N GLN A 222 4.80 1.31 -19.24
CA GLN A 222 4.45 2.57 -19.88
C GLN A 222 4.77 3.77 -18.99
N MET A 223 4.74 3.56 -17.67
CA MET A 223 4.95 4.61 -16.68
C MET A 223 6.41 4.80 -16.31
N VAL A 224 7.19 3.72 -16.22
CA VAL A 224 8.62 3.76 -15.90
C VAL A 224 9.44 3.72 -17.19
N THR A 225 9.83 4.89 -17.67
CA THR A 225 10.58 5.11 -18.91
C THR A 225 11.82 5.95 -18.65
N PRO A 226 12.81 6.01 -19.57
CA PRO A 226 13.95 6.93 -19.44
C PRO A 226 13.52 8.38 -19.20
N ASP A 227 12.48 8.85 -19.89
CA ASP A 227 11.92 10.19 -19.72
C ASP A 227 11.36 10.41 -18.32
N SER A 228 10.55 9.48 -17.82
CA SER A 228 9.99 9.58 -16.47
C SER A 228 11.06 9.46 -15.37
N LEU A 229 12.10 8.67 -15.58
CA LEU A 229 13.25 8.59 -14.67
C LEU A 229 13.99 9.93 -14.61
N GLN A 230 14.15 10.60 -15.74
CA GLN A 230 14.78 11.91 -15.78
C GLN A 230 13.86 13.00 -15.18
N THR A 231 12.62 13.09 -15.63
CA THR A 231 11.72 14.20 -15.25
C THR A 231 11.22 14.10 -13.81
N CYS A 232 10.94 12.88 -13.31
CA CYS A 232 10.41 12.69 -11.96
C CYS A 232 11.50 12.46 -10.92
N TYR A 233 12.57 11.72 -11.27
CA TYR A 233 13.59 11.32 -10.29
C TYR A 233 14.93 12.04 -10.49
N GLY A 234 15.12 12.79 -11.58
CA GLY A 234 16.36 13.49 -11.86
C GLY A 234 17.55 12.57 -12.16
N VAL A 235 17.29 11.38 -12.69
CA VAL A 235 18.32 10.40 -13.01
C VAL A 235 18.26 9.99 -14.48
N ARG A 236 19.42 9.69 -15.08
CA ARG A 236 19.52 8.98 -16.34
C ARG A 236 19.44 7.49 -16.06
N GLY A 237 18.59 6.80 -16.77
CA GLY A 237 18.41 5.37 -16.60
C GLY A 237 17.55 4.79 -17.73
N ARG A 238 17.42 3.48 -17.70
CA ARG A 238 16.67 2.70 -18.68
C ARG A 238 16.00 1.50 -18.04
N VAL A 239 15.05 0.93 -18.73
CA VAL A 239 14.41 -0.32 -18.33
C VAL A 239 14.86 -1.41 -19.30
N GLU A 240 15.43 -2.47 -18.75
CA GLU A 240 15.84 -3.65 -19.49
C GLU A 240 15.10 -4.90 -18.99
N THR A 241 15.13 -5.95 -19.77
CA THR A 241 14.58 -7.24 -19.37
C THR A 241 15.70 -8.16 -18.92
N CYS A 242 15.65 -8.67 -17.69
CA CYS A 242 16.64 -9.64 -17.19
C CYS A 242 16.44 -11.03 -17.84
N SER A 243 17.40 -11.95 -17.62
CA SER A 243 17.39 -13.30 -18.18
C SER A 243 16.16 -14.14 -17.80
N LEU A 244 15.45 -13.78 -16.75
CA LEU A 244 14.21 -14.41 -16.31
C LEU A 244 12.94 -13.73 -16.85
N GLY A 245 13.09 -12.74 -17.74
CA GLY A 245 11.95 -12.02 -18.34
C GLY A 245 11.35 -10.90 -17.49
N TYR A 246 11.95 -10.55 -16.36
CA TYR A 246 11.46 -9.44 -15.54
C TYR A 246 12.05 -8.10 -15.97
N PRO A 247 11.25 -7.02 -15.99
CA PRO A 247 11.78 -5.68 -16.22
C PRO A 247 12.61 -5.21 -15.02
N VAL A 248 13.72 -4.52 -15.32
CA VAL A 248 14.67 -4.00 -14.34
C VAL A 248 15.04 -2.58 -14.71
N VAL A 249 14.94 -1.65 -13.76
CA VAL A 249 15.44 -0.29 -13.88
C VAL A 249 16.95 -0.28 -13.61
N LEU A 250 17.70 0.19 -14.57
CA LEU A 250 19.14 0.44 -14.45
C LEU A 250 19.36 1.96 -14.42
N VAL A 251 20.03 2.44 -13.37
CA VAL A 251 20.35 3.86 -13.21
C VAL A 251 21.80 4.07 -13.64
N ASP A 252 22.01 4.92 -14.65
CA ASP A 252 23.31 5.17 -15.26
C ASP A 252 24.02 6.39 -14.64
N GLY A 253 23.26 7.28 -14.00
CA GLY A 253 23.80 8.47 -13.35
C GLY A 253 22.75 9.51 -13.02
N VAL A 254 23.19 10.60 -12.39
CA VAL A 254 22.33 11.77 -12.14
C VAL A 254 22.13 12.52 -13.47
N ALA A 255 20.92 13.01 -13.73
CA ALA A 255 20.64 13.85 -14.88
C ALA A 255 21.35 15.20 -14.71
N GLU A 256 21.98 15.70 -15.77
CA GLU A 256 22.50 17.07 -15.80
C GLU A 256 21.32 18.04 -15.74
N GLN A 257 21.44 19.07 -14.90
CA GLN A 257 20.43 20.12 -14.75
C GLN A 257 20.40 21.06 -15.95
#